data_96127af695acda4154ba4601ca012f1f
#
_entry.id   96127af695acda4154ba4601ca012f1f
#
_cell.length_a   1.000
_cell.length_b   1.000
_cell.length_c   1.000
_cell.angle_alpha   90.00
_cell.angle_beta   90.00
_cell.angle_gamma   90.00
#
_symmetry.space_group_name_H-M   'P 1'
#
loop_
_entity.id
_entity.type
_entity.pdbx_description
1 polymer ?
#
loop_
_entity_poly.entity_id
_entity_poly.type
_entity_poly.pdbx_seq_one_letter_code
_entity_poly.pdbx_strand_id
1 'polypeptide(L)'
;MKILQTIEVPTGHILIVQGELGKLEMLSIGDYGKDVNLKCDAMGLTREIEPVQHQKMMPLEKKWVITVSTQYGCSMGCTYCDVPKVGRGQNATTADLMGQISTGLDLHPEVKGTERLNIHFARMGEPTWNPAVLDVVRVLEYSLPLEYQMHPVVSTMMPRRNTWLEAFIHGWMDIKNNLLDGEAGLQLSINSTDEEERHALFAGNACTLQQIHDIMGGVEPRGRKITLNFPVCEWEIDPCVLLDYFSPEHYIVKLTPMHKTTTAIEHGIETAGDYTEYWPYKEAEDNLKHAGYDVLVFIASREEDEGRITCGNALLSGTVPFGAGVKP
;
A
#
# COMPACT_ATOMS: atom_id res chain seq x y z
N MET A 1 -5.53 22.31 3.88
CA MET A 1 -4.64 22.01 5.04
C MET A 1 -3.34 22.79 4.89
N LYS A 2 -2.64 23.15 6.00
CA LYS A 2 -1.38 23.91 5.89
C LYS A 2 -0.22 22.98 5.57
N ILE A 3 0.48 23.22 4.46
CA ILE A 3 1.74 22.55 4.11
C ILE A 3 2.85 23.15 4.97
N LEU A 4 3.61 22.33 5.66
CA LEU A 4 4.77 22.69 6.47
C LEU A 4 6.07 22.49 5.70
N GLN A 5 6.13 21.44 4.87
CA GLN A 5 7.29 21.11 4.06
C GLN A 5 6.84 20.37 2.80
N THR A 6 7.48 20.68 1.68
CA THR A 6 7.34 19.95 0.42
C THR A 6 8.71 19.38 0.05
N ILE A 7 8.76 18.09 -0.24
CA ILE A 7 9.96 17.38 -0.67
C ILE A 7 9.68 16.84 -2.06
N GLU A 8 10.48 17.28 -3.02
CA GLU A 8 10.43 16.76 -4.39
C GLU A 8 11.03 15.33 -4.43
N VAL A 9 10.35 14.44 -5.12
CA VAL A 9 10.77 13.05 -5.36
C VAL A 9 10.61 12.74 -6.85
N PRO A 10 11.21 11.66 -7.37
CA PRO A 10 11.20 11.38 -8.81
C PRO A 10 9.81 11.34 -9.45
N THR A 11 8.78 10.95 -8.69
CA THR A 11 7.41 10.83 -9.20
C THR A 11 6.47 11.95 -8.76
N GLY A 12 6.93 12.94 -8.00
CA GLY A 12 6.10 14.03 -7.50
C GLY A 12 6.57 14.56 -6.16
N HIS A 13 5.71 14.56 -5.14
CA HIS A 13 6.01 15.21 -3.87
C HIS A 13 5.62 14.38 -2.65
N ILE A 14 6.47 14.44 -1.61
CA ILE A 14 6.09 14.13 -0.23
C ILE A 14 5.74 15.45 0.46
N LEU A 15 4.60 15.50 1.13
CA LEU A 15 4.17 16.66 1.89
C LEU A 15 4.12 16.33 3.38
N ILE A 16 4.73 17.21 4.18
CA ILE A 16 4.47 17.27 5.61
C ILE A 16 3.43 18.36 5.84
N VAL A 17 2.30 17.97 6.41
CA VAL A 17 1.16 18.88 6.61
C VAL A 17 0.78 18.98 8.07
N GLN A 18 0.16 20.11 8.45
CA GLN A 18 -0.36 20.31 9.79
C GLN A 18 -1.78 19.76 9.87
N GLY A 19 -1.95 18.67 10.58
CA GLY A 19 -3.25 18.15 10.98
C GLY A 19 -3.69 18.68 12.34
N GLU A 20 -4.87 18.28 12.79
CA GLU A 20 -5.48 18.76 14.04
C GLU A 20 -4.66 18.38 15.27
N LEU A 21 -4.02 17.20 15.28
CA LEU A 21 -3.30 16.66 16.42
C LEU A 21 -1.78 16.74 16.27
N GLY A 22 -1.28 17.18 15.13
CA GLY A 22 0.16 17.25 14.86
C GLY A 22 0.49 17.21 13.38
N LYS A 23 1.69 16.71 13.07
CA LYS A 23 2.16 16.57 11.68
C LYS A 23 1.69 15.25 11.09
N LEU A 24 1.23 15.32 9.85
CA LEU A 24 0.95 14.16 9.00
C LEU A 24 1.85 14.19 7.77
N GLU A 25 2.08 13.04 7.20
CA GLU A 25 2.86 12.86 5.99
C GLU A 25 2.00 12.25 4.90
N MET A 26 2.06 12.80 3.70
CA MET A 26 1.28 12.34 2.57
C MET A 26 2.08 12.41 1.28
N LEU A 27 1.62 11.73 0.24
CA LEU A 27 2.21 11.76 -1.09
C LEU A 27 1.20 12.29 -2.10
N SER A 28 1.69 13.07 -3.08
CA SER A 28 0.99 13.36 -4.33
C SER A 28 1.97 13.09 -5.46
N ILE A 29 1.76 11.99 -6.19
CA ILE A 29 2.73 11.45 -7.13
C ILE A 29 2.05 10.93 -8.40
N GLY A 30 2.79 10.94 -9.50
CA GLY A 30 2.46 10.20 -10.71
C GLY A 30 2.94 8.74 -10.65
N ASP A 31 2.95 8.10 -11.82
CA ASP A 31 3.45 6.74 -12.00
C ASP A 31 4.17 6.68 -13.36
N TYR A 32 5.23 5.92 -13.46
CA TYR A 32 5.96 5.69 -14.72
C TYR A 32 5.21 4.77 -15.69
N GLY A 33 4.08 4.22 -15.28
CA GLY A 33 3.35 3.29 -16.10
C GLY A 33 3.83 1.84 -15.96
N LYS A 34 3.39 1.03 -16.89
CA LYS A 34 3.55 -0.42 -16.82
C LYS A 34 4.93 -0.89 -17.23
N ASP A 35 5.61 -0.12 -18.05
CA ASP A 35 6.85 -0.53 -18.74
C ASP A 35 8.10 -0.34 -17.89
N VAL A 36 7.99 0.38 -16.77
CA VAL A 36 9.11 0.70 -15.88
C VAL A 36 9.11 -0.17 -14.61
N ASN A 37 7.94 -0.59 -14.17
CA ASN A 37 7.80 -1.51 -13.06
C ASN A 37 7.52 -2.90 -13.64
N LEU A 38 8.23 -3.91 -13.18
CA LEU A 38 7.97 -5.31 -13.55
C LEU A 38 6.58 -5.73 -13.03
N LYS A 39 5.53 -5.19 -13.66
CA LYS A 39 4.16 -5.59 -13.43
C LYS A 39 3.88 -6.77 -14.33
N CYS A 40 3.48 -7.87 -13.73
CA CYS A 40 3.38 -9.13 -14.42
C CYS A 40 2.05 -9.40 -15.12
N ASP A 41 1.95 -10.58 -15.65
CA ASP A 41 1.02 -11.21 -16.58
C ASP A 41 -0.47 -11.07 -16.29
N ALA A 42 -0.94 -10.92 -15.07
CA ALA A 42 -2.35 -10.62 -14.78
C ALA A 42 -2.85 -9.36 -15.52
N MET A 43 -1.90 -8.57 -16.06
CA MET A 43 -2.18 -7.37 -16.85
C MET A 43 -1.70 -7.49 -18.29
N GLY A 44 -1.25 -8.68 -18.74
CA GLY A 44 -0.75 -8.91 -20.11
C GLY A 44 0.56 -8.18 -20.41
N LEU A 45 1.46 -8.07 -19.44
CA LEU A 45 2.73 -7.36 -19.58
C LEU A 45 3.86 -8.33 -19.88
N THR A 46 4.73 -7.98 -20.83
CA THR A 46 5.97 -8.70 -21.11
C THR A 46 7.01 -8.42 -20.02
N ARG A 47 7.85 -9.42 -19.75
CA ARG A 47 8.84 -9.42 -18.68
C ARG A 47 10.26 -9.36 -19.18
N GLU A 48 10.49 -8.70 -20.28
CA GLU A 48 11.85 -8.43 -20.69
C GLU A 48 12.48 -7.47 -19.68
N ILE A 49 13.40 -8.00 -18.91
CA ILE A 49 14.17 -7.24 -17.92
C ILE A 49 15.32 -6.56 -18.65
N GLU A 50 15.02 -5.41 -19.21
CA GLU A 50 16.06 -4.42 -19.45
C GLU A 50 16.29 -3.65 -18.15
N PRO A 51 17.54 -3.19 -17.86
CA PRO A 51 17.78 -2.29 -16.74
C PRO A 51 16.76 -1.16 -16.80
N VAL A 52 16.01 -0.96 -15.73
CA VAL A 52 14.94 0.04 -15.66
C VAL A 52 15.54 1.40 -16.01
N GLN A 53 15.48 1.76 -17.29
CA GLN A 53 15.78 3.11 -17.72
C GLN A 53 14.55 3.95 -17.39
N HIS A 54 14.75 5.06 -16.70
CA HIS A 54 13.67 5.98 -16.35
C HIS A 54 12.97 6.44 -17.61
N GLN A 55 11.83 5.84 -17.86
CA GLN A 55 10.92 6.31 -18.88
C GLN A 55 10.21 7.56 -18.35
N LYS A 56 9.63 8.30 -19.27
CA LYS A 56 8.88 9.49 -18.94
C LYS A 56 7.68 9.13 -18.07
N MET A 57 7.55 9.79 -16.92
CA MET A 57 6.37 9.67 -16.07
C MET A 57 5.08 9.92 -16.86
N MET A 58 4.05 9.12 -16.62
CA MET A 58 2.74 9.34 -17.23
C MET A 58 2.15 10.67 -16.76
N PRO A 59 1.39 11.36 -17.62
CA PRO A 59 0.63 12.53 -17.20
C PRO A 59 -0.31 12.21 -16.04
N LEU A 60 -0.49 13.16 -15.11
CA LEU A 60 -1.40 13.00 -13.96
C LEU A 60 -2.85 12.80 -14.40
N GLU A 61 -3.22 13.29 -15.58
CA GLU A 61 -4.52 13.05 -16.20
C GLU A 61 -4.76 11.56 -16.54
N LYS A 62 -3.70 10.77 -16.66
CA LYS A 62 -3.80 9.32 -16.87
C LYS A 62 -3.78 8.54 -15.58
N LYS A 63 -2.91 8.92 -14.65
CA LYS A 63 -2.81 8.26 -13.35
C LYS A 63 -2.21 9.19 -12.31
N TRP A 64 -2.95 9.42 -11.25
CA TRP A 64 -2.56 10.21 -10.09
C TRP A 64 -2.70 9.39 -8.83
N VAL A 65 -1.69 9.40 -7.98
CA VAL A 65 -1.68 8.64 -6.72
C VAL A 65 -1.55 9.62 -5.56
N ILE A 66 -2.54 9.64 -4.69
CA ILE A 66 -2.50 10.36 -3.42
C ILE A 66 -2.47 9.32 -2.31
N THR A 67 -1.40 9.30 -1.52
CA THR A 67 -1.28 8.39 -0.39
C THR A 67 -1.38 9.19 0.90
N VAL A 68 -2.33 8.84 1.76
CA VAL A 68 -2.66 9.58 2.97
C VAL A 68 -2.33 8.80 4.23
N SER A 69 -2.02 9.52 5.29
CA SER A 69 -1.85 8.99 6.63
C SER A 69 -3.19 8.87 7.33
N THR A 70 -3.50 7.69 7.86
CA THR A 70 -4.73 7.42 8.60
C THR A 70 -4.57 7.59 10.11
N GLN A 71 -3.33 7.66 10.59
CA GLN A 71 -2.98 7.88 11.99
C GLN A 71 -1.76 8.80 12.11
N TYR A 72 -1.61 9.42 13.26
CA TYR A 72 -0.40 10.11 13.71
C TYR A 72 0.59 9.07 14.26
N GLY A 73 1.51 8.57 13.43
CA GLY A 73 2.31 7.39 13.69
C GLY A 73 1.56 6.10 13.36
N CYS A 74 1.87 5.01 14.06
CA CYS A 74 1.20 3.72 13.87
C CYS A 74 1.20 2.91 15.16
N SER A 75 0.07 2.27 15.46
CA SER A 75 -0.10 1.43 16.66
C SER A 75 0.47 0.02 16.51
N MET A 76 0.96 -0.37 15.32
CA MET A 76 1.20 -1.78 15.01
C MET A 76 2.59 -2.29 15.37
N GLY A 77 3.66 -1.58 15.16
CA GLY A 77 5.01 -2.01 15.54
C GLY A 77 5.61 -3.12 14.66
N CYS A 78 5.25 -3.16 13.37
CA CYS A 78 5.85 -4.10 12.42
C CYS A 78 7.37 -3.96 12.36
N THR A 79 8.11 -5.09 12.34
CA THR A 79 9.58 -5.14 12.42
C THR A 79 10.30 -4.64 11.18
N TYR A 80 9.57 -4.30 10.14
CA TYR A 80 10.09 -3.76 8.87
C TYR A 80 9.66 -2.31 8.59
N CYS A 81 9.03 -1.63 9.55
CA CYS A 81 8.39 -0.34 9.29
C CYS A 81 8.90 0.76 10.24
N ASP A 82 9.27 1.92 9.68
CA ASP A 82 9.73 3.08 10.45
C ASP A 82 8.58 3.92 11.05
N VAL A 83 7.36 3.75 10.56
CA VAL A 83 6.20 4.57 10.98
C VAL A 83 5.91 4.52 12.49
N PRO A 84 6.04 3.37 13.21
CA PRO A 84 5.86 3.33 14.65
C PRO A 84 6.81 4.27 15.44
N LYS A 85 7.97 4.63 14.87
CA LYS A 85 8.91 5.59 15.47
C LYS A 85 8.38 7.04 15.45
N VAL A 86 7.37 7.34 14.63
CA VAL A 86 6.72 8.69 14.57
C VAL A 86 5.79 8.92 15.76
N GLY A 87 5.05 7.90 16.19
CA GLY A 87 4.11 8.00 17.30
C GLY A 87 3.22 6.77 17.45
N ARG A 88 2.34 6.81 18.47
CA ARG A 88 1.57 5.63 18.91
C ARG A 88 0.33 5.29 18.09
N GLY A 89 0.05 6.02 17.01
CA GLY A 89 -1.07 5.69 16.13
C GLY A 89 -2.43 6.26 16.56
N GLN A 90 -2.49 7.53 16.94
CA GLN A 90 -3.76 8.22 17.15
C GLN A 90 -4.44 8.46 15.80
N ASN A 91 -5.73 8.16 15.69
CA ASN A 91 -6.48 8.29 14.43
C ASN A 91 -6.49 9.74 13.94
N ALA A 92 -6.25 9.91 12.63
CA ALA A 92 -6.50 11.16 11.93
C ALA A 92 -8.03 11.38 11.82
N THR A 93 -8.45 12.63 11.93
CA THR A 93 -9.88 12.98 11.82
C THR A 93 -10.38 12.92 10.38
N THR A 94 -11.68 12.93 10.19
CA THR A 94 -12.29 13.08 8.85
C THR A 94 -11.76 14.35 8.15
N ALA A 95 -11.64 15.45 8.90
CA ALA A 95 -11.08 16.70 8.37
C ALA A 95 -9.60 16.56 7.97
N ASP A 96 -8.80 15.81 8.73
CA ASP A 96 -7.43 15.51 8.37
C ASP A 96 -7.32 14.70 7.08
N LEU A 97 -8.13 13.65 6.94
CA LEU A 97 -8.13 12.79 5.76
C LEU A 97 -8.57 13.57 4.51
N MET A 98 -9.69 14.28 4.59
CA MET A 98 -10.18 15.14 3.50
C MET A 98 -9.17 16.25 3.16
N GLY A 99 -8.58 16.86 4.18
CA GLY A 99 -7.57 17.90 4.03
C GLY A 99 -6.31 17.42 3.33
N GLN A 100 -5.83 16.20 3.61
CA GLN A 100 -4.70 15.61 2.90
C GLN A 100 -5.04 15.41 1.41
N ILE A 101 -6.21 14.82 1.10
CA ILE A 101 -6.62 14.56 -0.28
C ILE A 101 -6.74 15.87 -1.06
N SER A 102 -7.46 16.86 -0.53
CA SER A 102 -7.59 18.18 -1.16
C SER A 102 -6.23 18.84 -1.38
N THR A 103 -5.34 18.78 -0.37
CA THR A 103 -4.01 19.37 -0.47
C THR A 103 -3.17 18.71 -1.58
N GLY A 104 -3.31 17.39 -1.74
CA GLY A 104 -2.63 16.66 -2.82
C GLY A 104 -3.13 17.06 -4.21
N LEU A 105 -4.45 17.27 -4.37
CA LEU A 105 -5.06 17.74 -5.62
C LEU A 105 -4.69 19.21 -5.90
N ASP A 106 -4.66 20.04 -4.88
CA ASP A 106 -4.35 21.48 -4.99
C ASP A 106 -2.91 21.77 -5.46
N LEU A 107 -2.00 20.80 -5.41
CA LEU A 107 -0.65 20.94 -5.95
C LEU A 107 -0.63 21.11 -7.48
N HIS A 108 -1.61 20.57 -8.16
CA HIS A 108 -1.71 20.60 -9.62
C HIS A 108 -3.08 21.13 -10.06
N PRO A 109 -3.35 22.42 -9.82
CA PRO A 109 -4.66 23.04 -10.12
C PRO A 109 -4.95 23.09 -11.64
N GLU A 110 -3.94 22.89 -12.48
CA GLU A 110 -4.06 22.76 -13.94
C GLU A 110 -4.72 21.43 -14.36
N VAL A 111 -4.56 20.36 -13.57
CA VAL A 111 -5.16 19.04 -13.83
C VAL A 111 -6.61 19.04 -13.37
N LYS A 112 -7.55 19.00 -14.30
CA LYS A 112 -9.00 19.11 -14.02
C LYS A 112 -9.70 17.78 -13.87
N GLY A 113 -8.99 16.67 -14.07
CA GLY A 113 -9.48 15.31 -13.95
C GLY A 113 -8.39 14.30 -14.22
N THR A 114 -8.65 13.06 -13.88
CA THR A 114 -7.73 11.95 -14.15
C THR A 114 -8.51 10.67 -14.43
N GLU A 115 -8.04 9.90 -15.40
CA GLU A 115 -8.64 8.59 -15.73
C GLU A 115 -8.48 7.57 -14.59
N ARG A 116 -7.54 7.83 -13.66
CA ARG A 116 -7.33 6.99 -12.49
C ARG A 116 -6.75 7.78 -11.31
N LEU A 117 -7.62 8.21 -10.39
CA LEU A 117 -7.21 8.77 -9.11
C LEU A 117 -7.13 7.66 -8.06
N ASN A 118 -5.92 7.20 -7.77
CA ASN A 118 -5.70 6.26 -6.67
C ASN A 118 -5.58 7.04 -5.35
N ILE A 119 -6.48 6.78 -4.41
CA ILE A 119 -6.37 7.30 -3.04
C ILE A 119 -5.98 6.14 -2.13
N HIS A 120 -4.72 6.11 -1.70
CA HIS A 120 -4.18 5.03 -0.88
C HIS A 120 -4.20 5.43 0.60
N PHE A 121 -4.93 4.69 1.41
CA PHE A 121 -4.92 4.80 2.87
C PHE A 121 -3.80 3.92 3.43
N ALA A 122 -2.56 4.34 3.23
CA ALA A 122 -1.38 3.48 3.44
C ALA A 122 -0.07 4.23 3.76
N ARG A 123 -0.06 5.56 4.08
CA ARG A 123 1.20 6.24 4.40
C ARG A 123 1.61 6.00 5.84
N MET A 124 0.88 6.52 6.81
CA MET A 124 1.10 6.26 8.23
C MET A 124 -0.17 5.72 8.87
N GLY A 125 -0.01 4.71 9.72
CA GLY A 125 -1.10 4.11 10.47
C GLY A 125 -1.69 2.86 9.81
N GLU A 126 -2.48 2.18 10.60
CA GLU A 126 -3.28 1.02 10.18
C GLU A 126 -4.72 1.52 9.93
N PRO A 127 -5.18 1.51 8.66
CA PRO A 127 -6.44 2.15 8.29
C PRO A 127 -7.67 1.53 8.97
N THR A 128 -7.65 0.24 9.29
CA THR A 128 -8.80 -0.44 9.90
C THR A 128 -9.08 -0.01 11.35
N TRP A 129 -8.13 0.67 12.02
CA TRP A 129 -8.35 1.33 13.29
C TRP A 129 -9.13 2.65 13.17
N ASN A 130 -9.24 3.20 11.97
CA ASN A 130 -9.84 4.51 11.75
C ASN A 130 -11.14 4.42 10.93
N PRO A 131 -12.32 4.41 11.58
CA PRO A 131 -13.59 4.32 10.88
C PRO A 131 -13.86 5.52 9.95
N ALA A 132 -13.23 6.69 10.19
CA ALA A 132 -13.36 7.85 9.34
C ALA A 132 -12.91 7.59 7.88
N VAL A 133 -12.09 6.56 7.64
CA VAL A 133 -11.71 6.14 6.28
C VAL A 133 -12.94 5.76 5.45
N LEU A 134 -13.88 5.03 6.02
CA LEU A 134 -15.12 4.64 5.33
C LEU A 134 -16.00 5.86 5.00
N ASP A 135 -16.11 6.78 5.95
CA ASP A 135 -16.93 8.00 5.77
C ASP A 135 -16.33 8.92 4.72
N VAL A 136 -15.00 9.07 4.72
CA VAL A 136 -14.30 9.90 3.74
C VAL A 136 -14.51 9.38 2.32
N VAL A 137 -14.41 8.08 2.09
CA VAL A 137 -14.63 7.51 0.74
C VAL A 137 -16.08 7.73 0.28
N ARG A 138 -17.06 7.56 1.17
CA ARG A 138 -18.46 7.85 0.85
C ARG A 138 -18.69 9.33 0.49
N VAL A 139 -18.08 10.25 1.25
CA VAL A 139 -18.19 11.69 0.96
C VAL A 139 -17.50 12.03 -0.37
N LEU A 140 -16.32 11.48 -0.63
CA LEU A 140 -15.57 11.74 -1.86
C LEU A 140 -16.32 11.32 -3.11
N GLU A 141 -17.02 10.19 -3.08
CA GLU A 141 -17.81 9.71 -4.22
C GLU A 141 -18.84 10.75 -4.70
N TYR A 142 -19.41 11.54 -3.79
CA TYR A 142 -20.38 12.57 -4.12
C TYR A 142 -19.81 13.98 -4.23
N SER A 143 -18.59 14.22 -3.79
CA SER A 143 -17.99 15.57 -3.73
C SER A 143 -16.87 15.80 -4.75
N LEU A 144 -16.22 14.75 -5.24
CA LEU A 144 -15.24 14.88 -6.30
C LEU A 144 -15.95 15.13 -7.64
N PRO A 145 -15.40 16.01 -8.51
CA PRO A 145 -15.86 16.12 -9.88
C PRO A 145 -15.76 14.77 -10.62
N LEU A 146 -16.73 14.48 -11.51
CA LEU A 146 -16.82 13.22 -12.25
C LEU A 146 -15.61 12.94 -13.15
N GLU A 147 -14.86 13.98 -13.48
CA GLU A 147 -13.61 13.87 -14.26
C GLU A 147 -12.49 13.17 -13.49
N TYR A 148 -12.63 13.03 -12.16
CA TYR A 148 -11.70 12.26 -11.35
C TYR A 148 -12.26 10.85 -11.11
N GLN A 149 -11.80 9.87 -11.88
CA GLN A 149 -12.20 8.48 -11.67
C GLN A 149 -11.50 7.93 -10.43
N MET A 150 -12.24 7.87 -9.32
CA MET A 150 -11.71 7.51 -8.01
C MET A 150 -11.52 6.00 -7.84
N HIS A 151 -10.33 5.60 -7.44
CA HIS A 151 -9.95 4.22 -7.13
C HIS A 151 -9.30 4.15 -5.74
N PRO A 152 -10.08 4.19 -4.65
CA PRO A 152 -9.53 4.16 -3.29
C PRO A 152 -9.00 2.76 -2.96
N VAL A 153 -7.94 2.72 -2.15
CA VAL A 153 -7.30 1.47 -1.74
C VAL A 153 -7.02 1.51 -0.24
N VAL A 154 -7.46 0.48 0.46
CA VAL A 154 -7.05 0.18 1.83
C VAL A 154 -6.01 -0.94 1.81
N SER A 155 -4.88 -0.73 2.50
CA SER A 155 -3.90 -1.78 2.79
C SER A 155 -3.85 -2.02 4.28
N THR A 156 -4.08 -3.25 4.71
CA THR A 156 -4.16 -3.62 6.14
C THR A 156 -3.37 -4.87 6.45
N MET A 157 -2.79 -4.92 7.64
CA MET A 157 -2.20 -6.12 8.19
C MET A 157 -3.20 -6.97 9.00
N MET A 158 -4.48 -6.60 9.02
CA MET A 158 -5.54 -7.27 9.78
C MET A 158 -5.22 -7.37 11.29
N PRO A 159 -5.30 -6.26 12.04
CA PRO A 159 -4.86 -6.22 13.44
C PRO A 159 -5.77 -7.02 14.37
N ARG A 160 -5.22 -8.07 15.03
CA ARG A 160 -5.98 -9.05 15.85
C ARG A 160 -6.70 -8.45 17.06
N ARG A 161 -6.26 -7.29 17.57
CA ARG A 161 -6.86 -6.67 18.74
C ARG A 161 -7.89 -5.58 18.40
N ASN A 162 -8.13 -5.38 17.12
CA ASN A 162 -9.13 -4.43 16.67
C ASN A 162 -10.52 -5.05 16.72
N THR A 163 -11.30 -4.72 17.74
CA THR A 163 -12.68 -5.21 17.90
C THR A 163 -13.64 -4.67 16.83
N TRP A 164 -13.21 -3.68 16.06
CA TRP A 164 -13.93 -3.06 14.96
C TRP A 164 -13.55 -3.64 13.58
N LEU A 165 -12.56 -4.54 13.52
CA LEU A 165 -11.96 -5.00 12.26
C LEU A 165 -12.99 -5.60 11.30
N GLU A 166 -13.81 -6.54 11.77
CA GLU A 166 -14.84 -7.20 10.95
C GLU A 166 -15.84 -6.18 10.40
N ALA A 167 -16.34 -5.28 11.23
CA ALA A 167 -17.27 -4.23 10.81
C ALA A 167 -16.61 -3.28 9.78
N PHE A 168 -15.32 -2.96 9.95
CA PHE A 168 -14.57 -2.16 8.97
C PHE A 168 -14.45 -2.88 7.63
N ILE A 169 -14.05 -4.14 7.63
CA ILE A 169 -13.88 -4.93 6.40
C ILE A 169 -15.21 -5.05 5.65
N HIS A 170 -16.30 -5.38 6.35
CA HIS A 170 -17.62 -5.46 5.72
C HIS A 170 -18.07 -4.10 5.18
N GLY A 171 -17.85 -3.01 5.92
CA GLY A 171 -18.13 -1.64 5.45
C GLY A 171 -17.30 -1.24 4.23
N TRP A 172 -16.03 -1.65 4.18
CA TRP A 172 -15.18 -1.44 3.00
C TRP A 172 -15.64 -2.24 1.80
N MET A 173 -16.04 -3.50 2.01
CA MET A 173 -16.54 -4.35 0.92
C MET A 173 -17.90 -3.88 0.41
N ASP A 174 -18.74 -3.30 1.26
CA ASP A 174 -19.97 -2.64 0.81
C ASP A 174 -19.66 -1.43 -0.08
N ILE A 175 -18.73 -0.57 0.34
CA ILE A 175 -18.24 0.56 -0.48
C ILE A 175 -17.69 0.03 -1.83
N LYS A 176 -16.82 -0.97 -1.78
CA LYS A 176 -16.22 -1.55 -2.98
C LYS A 176 -17.29 -2.08 -3.95
N ASN A 177 -18.16 -2.94 -3.45
CA ASN A 177 -19.09 -3.70 -4.29
C ASN A 177 -20.30 -2.91 -4.75
N ASN A 178 -20.84 -2.02 -3.89
CA ASN A 178 -22.12 -1.38 -4.11
C ASN A 178 -22.00 0.12 -4.43
N LEU A 179 -21.00 0.82 -3.85
CA LEU A 179 -20.82 2.25 -4.11
C LEU A 179 -19.91 2.52 -5.30
N LEU A 180 -18.83 1.74 -5.43
CA LEU A 180 -17.76 1.97 -6.42
C LEU A 180 -17.68 0.86 -7.48
N ASP A 181 -18.75 0.10 -7.66
CA ASP A 181 -18.91 -0.93 -8.71
C ASP A 181 -17.69 -1.89 -8.88
N GLY A 182 -17.07 -2.24 -7.76
CA GLY A 182 -15.91 -3.14 -7.71
C GLY A 182 -14.54 -2.47 -7.87
N GLU A 183 -14.46 -1.17 -8.09
CA GLU A 183 -13.21 -0.47 -8.41
C GLU A 183 -12.32 -0.15 -7.19
N ALA A 184 -12.87 -0.14 -5.97
CA ALA A 184 -12.03 0.00 -4.78
C ALA A 184 -11.13 -1.22 -4.56
N GLY A 185 -9.94 -0.99 -4.03
CA GLY A 185 -8.97 -2.03 -3.70
C GLY A 185 -8.94 -2.37 -2.21
N LEU A 186 -8.83 -3.65 -1.90
CA LEU A 186 -8.46 -4.14 -0.58
C LEU A 186 -7.19 -4.96 -0.71
N GLN A 187 -6.14 -4.59 0.03
CA GLN A 187 -4.88 -5.32 0.08
C GLN A 187 -4.66 -5.82 1.50
N LEU A 188 -4.45 -7.12 1.64
CA LEU A 188 -4.10 -7.79 2.88
C LEU A 188 -2.60 -8.04 2.90
N SER A 189 -1.90 -7.50 3.89
CA SER A 189 -0.47 -7.75 4.10
C SER A 189 -0.31 -9.13 4.75
N ILE A 190 -0.17 -10.16 3.95
CA ILE A 190 0.03 -11.53 4.43
C ILE A 190 1.49 -11.76 4.83
N ASN A 191 2.42 -11.40 3.98
CA ASN A 191 3.87 -11.36 4.14
C ASN A 191 4.55 -12.73 4.25
N SER A 192 3.95 -13.72 4.88
CA SER A 192 4.38 -15.12 4.94
C SER A 192 3.18 -16.04 5.10
N THR A 193 3.30 -17.29 4.70
CA THR A 193 2.32 -18.37 4.96
C THR A 193 2.61 -19.11 6.26
N ASP A 194 3.77 -18.90 6.86
CA ASP A 194 4.11 -19.43 8.19
C ASP A 194 3.63 -18.48 9.31
N GLU A 195 2.92 -19.04 10.29
CA GLU A 195 2.31 -18.25 11.37
C GLU A 195 3.34 -17.73 12.39
N GLU A 196 4.48 -18.40 12.58
CA GLU A 196 5.53 -17.95 13.50
C GLU A 196 6.28 -16.77 12.87
N GLU A 197 6.59 -16.86 11.56
CA GLU A 197 7.15 -15.75 10.80
C GLU A 197 6.20 -14.53 10.80
N ARG A 198 4.91 -14.75 10.53
CA ARG A 198 3.90 -13.68 10.61
C ARG A 198 3.85 -13.04 11.99
N HIS A 199 3.87 -13.87 13.04
CA HIS A 199 3.87 -13.37 14.42
C HIS A 199 5.09 -12.49 14.68
N ALA A 200 6.27 -12.90 14.24
CA ALA A 200 7.50 -12.12 14.37
C ALA A 200 7.43 -10.80 13.59
N LEU A 201 7.04 -10.86 12.31
CA LEU A 201 6.97 -9.71 11.42
C LEU A 201 6.04 -8.60 11.89
N PHE A 202 4.90 -8.99 12.43
CA PHE A 202 3.87 -8.05 12.90
C PHE A 202 3.90 -7.82 14.43
N ALA A 203 5.01 -8.20 15.08
CA ALA A 203 5.17 -8.08 16.55
C ALA A 203 3.97 -8.67 17.32
N GLY A 204 3.41 -9.77 16.84
CA GLY A 204 2.26 -10.46 17.43
C GLY A 204 0.92 -9.73 17.30
N ASN A 205 0.82 -8.72 16.43
CA ASN A 205 -0.36 -7.88 16.33
C ASN A 205 -1.29 -8.19 15.15
N ALA A 206 -0.90 -9.04 14.18
CA ALA A 206 -1.76 -9.47 13.09
C ALA A 206 -2.66 -10.66 13.48
N CYS A 207 -3.82 -10.77 12.83
CA CYS A 207 -4.63 -11.97 12.82
C CYS A 207 -3.88 -13.14 12.18
N THR A 208 -4.18 -14.37 12.62
CA THR A 208 -3.75 -15.59 11.92
C THR A 208 -4.45 -15.70 10.56
N LEU A 209 -3.93 -16.55 9.66
CA LEU A 209 -4.57 -16.80 8.36
C LEU A 209 -6.00 -17.32 8.55
N GLN A 210 -6.23 -18.20 9.52
CA GLN A 210 -7.56 -18.69 9.86
C GLN A 210 -8.48 -17.55 10.32
N GLN A 211 -8.00 -16.65 11.19
CA GLN A 211 -8.81 -15.51 11.64
C GLN A 211 -9.12 -14.54 10.50
N ILE A 212 -8.15 -14.32 9.57
CA ILE A 212 -8.39 -13.51 8.38
C ILE A 212 -9.45 -14.18 7.50
N HIS A 213 -9.34 -15.48 7.27
CA HIS A 213 -10.32 -16.25 6.53
C HIS A 213 -11.73 -16.11 7.13
N ASP A 214 -11.85 -16.27 8.46
CA ASP A 214 -13.13 -16.17 9.15
C ASP A 214 -13.77 -14.78 9.01
N ILE A 215 -12.97 -13.70 9.15
CA ILE A 215 -13.42 -12.30 8.95
C ILE A 215 -13.83 -12.06 7.49
N MET A 216 -13.11 -12.64 6.54
CA MET A 216 -13.40 -12.51 5.11
C MET A 216 -14.52 -13.45 4.65
N GLY A 217 -14.96 -14.36 5.51
CA GLY A 217 -16.00 -15.37 5.18
C GLY A 217 -17.30 -14.73 4.69
N GLY A 218 -17.81 -15.22 3.56
CA GLY A 218 -19.03 -14.70 2.92
C GLY A 218 -18.86 -13.38 2.18
N VAL A 219 -17.62 -12.84 2.07
CA VAL A 219 -17.32 -11.62 1.34
C VAL A 219 -16.85 -11.95 -0.08
N GLU A 220 -17.73 -11.79 -1.06
CA GLU A 220 -17.40 -11.96 -2.48
C GLU A 220 -17.06 -10.60 -3.11
N PRO A 221 -15.83 -10.42 -3.63
CA PRO A 221 -15.48 -9.16 -4.29
C PRO A 221 -16.11 -9.07 -5.69
N ARG A 222 -16.74 -7.95 -5.99
CA ARG A 222 -17.07 -7.58 -7.37
C ARG A 222 -15.87 -6.90 -8.01
N GLY A 223 -15.74 -7.02 -9.33
CA GLY A 223 -14.68 -6.36 -10.11
C GLY A 223 -13.28 -6.82 -9.71
N ARG A 224 -12.51 -5.94 -9.07
CA ARG A 224 -11.14 -6.25 -8.66
C ARG A 224 -11.10 -7.29 -7.55
N LYS A 225 -10.26 -8.32 -7.72
CA LYS A 225 -9.96 -9.30 -6.67
C LYS A 225 -9.28 -8.62 -5.47
N ILE A 226 -9.40 -9.23 -4.30
CA ILE A 226 -8.67 -8.85 -3.09
C ILE A 226 -7.20 -9.22 -3.27
N THR A 227 -6.30 -8.33 -2.88
CA THR A 227 -4.86 -8.53 -3.05
C THR A 227 -4.24 -9.12 -1.79
N LEU A 228 -3.59 -10.26 -1.91
CA LEU A 228 -2.69 -10.83 -0.91
C LEU A 228 -1.28 -10.34 -1.21
N ASN A 229 -0.68 -9.52 -0.34
CA ASN A 229 0.64 -8.96 -0.58
C ASN A 229 1.72 -9.71 0.17
N PHE A 230 2.79 -10.06 -0.56
CA PHE A 230 3.98 -10.70 -0.05
C PHE A 230 5.22 -9.93 -0.50
N PRO A 231 6.02 -9.42 0.42
CA PRO A 231 7.39 -9.05 0.09
C PRO A 231 8.24 -10.33 -0.05
N VAL A 232 9.02 -10.41 -1.12
CA VAL A 232 9.87 -11.58 -1.37
C VAL A 232 11.18 -11.40 -0.62
N CYS A 233 11.30 -12.17 0.46
CA CYS A 233 12.43 -12.28 1.35
C CYS A 233 12.74 -13.77 1.59
N GLU A 234 13.38 -14.09 2.70
CA GLU A 234 13.63 -15.48 3.13
C GLU A 234 12.39 -16.17 3.75
N TRP A 235 11.20 -15.53 3.66
CA TRP A 235 9.97 -16.04 4.28
C TRP A 235 9.18 -16.92 3.35
N GLU A 236 8.43 -17.84 3.97
CA GLU A 236 7.69 -18.85 3.26
C GLU A 236 6.47 -18.29 2.51
N ILE A 237 6.32 -18.70 1.27
CA ILE A 237 5.13 -18.46 0.44
C ILE A 237 4.67 -19.83 -0.11
N ASP A 238 3.92 -20.59 0.71
CA ASP A 238 3.37 -21.89 0.32
C ASP A 238 1.98 -21.72 -0.31
N PRO A 239 1.83 -22.02 -1.61
CA PRO A 239 0.54 -21.94 -2.28
C PRO A 239 -0.50 -22.90 -1.70
N CYS A 240 -0.09 -24.06 -1.15
CA CYS A 240 -1.04 -25.03 -0.56
C CYS A 240 -1.69 -24.44 0.68
N VAL A 241 -0.91 -23.79 1.55
CA VAL A 241 -1.44 -23.08 2.72
C VAL A 241 -2.40 -21.96 2.29
N LEU A 242 -2.08 -21.23 1.23
CA LEU A 242 -2.97 -20.19 0.74
C LEU A 242 -4.30 -20.73 0.23
N LEU A 243 -4.30 -21.86 -0.45
CA LEU A 243 -5.51 -22.49 -0.97
C LEU A 243 -6.49 -22.95 0.13
N ASP A 244 -5.99 -23.25 1.33
CA ASP A 244 -6.83 -23.59 2.48
C ASP A 244 -7.68 -22.40 2.96
N TYR A 245 -7.23 -21.16 2.72
CA TYR A 245 -7.85 -19.94 3.24
C TYR A 245 -8.39 -18.99 2.18
N PHE A 246 -7.77 -18.92 1.00
CA PHE A 246 -8.01 -17.84 0.03
C PHE A 246 -8.21 -18.40 -1.39
N SER A 247 -9.45 -18.50 -1.85
CA SER A 247 -9.75 -18.99 -3.20
C SER A 247 -9.15 -18.09 -4.29
N PRO A 248 -8.44 -18.65 -5.30
CA PRO A 248 -7.95 -17.89 -6.46
C PRO A 248 -9.05 -17.16 -7.25
N GLU A 249 -10.31 -17.54 -7.08
CA GLU A 249 -11.44 -16.85 -7.70
C GLU A 249 -11.60 -15.42 -7.15
N HIS A 250 -11.38 -15.22 -5.85
CA HIS A 250 -11.60 -13.97 -5.15
C HIS A 250 -10.31 -13.21 -4.84
N TYR A 251 -9.15 -13.87 -4.90
CA TYR A 251 -7.88 -13.32 -4.50
C TYR A 251 -6.84 -13.34 -5.62
N ILE A 252 -6.00 -12.29 -5.65
CA ILE A 252 -4.80 -12.16 -6.47
C ILE A 252 -3.59 -12.05 -5.54
N VAL A 253 -2.48 -12.67 -5.89
CA VAL A 253 -1.23 -12.53 -5.13
C VAL A 253 -0.38 -11.42 -5.73
N LYS A 254 0.13 -10.53 -4.88
CA LYS A 254 1.07 -9.48 -5.26
C LYS A 254 2.41 -9.73 -4.58
N LEU A 255 3.46 -9.91 -5.38
CA LEU A 255 4.84 -10.04 -4.95
C LEU A 255 5.54 -8.68 -5.08
N THR A 256 6.22 -8.25 -4.03
CA THR A 256 6.93 -6.97 -3.98
C THR A 256 8.32 -7.16 -3.38
N PRO A 257 9.27 -6.24 -3.59
CA PRO A 257 10.45 -6.21 -2.74
C PRO A 257 10.08 -5.83 -1.30
N MET A 258 10.91 -6.23 -0.34
CA MET A 258 10.93 -5.61 0.97
C MET A 258 11.71 -4.30 0.88
N HIS A 259 11.06 -3.20 1.24
CA HIS A 259 11.69 -1.89 1.18
C HIS A 259 12.73 -1.70 2.28
N LYS A 260 13.86 -1.07 1.93
CA LYS A 260 14.97 -0.79 2.87
C LYS A 260 14.56 0.34 3.81
N THR A 261 13.92 -0.01 4.90
CA THR A 261 13.68 0.91 6.04
C THR A 261 14.78 0.73 7.07
N THR A 262 14.97 1.70 7.96
CA THR A 262 15.92 1.57 9.06
C THR A 262 15.53 0.40 9.97
N THR A 263 14.24 0.25 10.26
CA THR A 263 13.72 -0.82 11.12
C THR A 263 13.91 -2.20 10.50
N ALA A 264 13.69 -2.37 9.17
CA ALA A 264 13.97 -3.64 8.49
C ALA A 264 15.44 -4.03 8.60
N ILE A 265 16.35 -3.07 8.37
CA ILE A 265 17.80 -3.29 8.47
C ILE A 265 18.20 -3.66 9.92
N GLU A 266 17.67 -2.96 10.91
CA GLU A 266 17.91 -3.26 12.33
C GLU A 266 17.48 -4.69 12.73
N HIS A 267 16.48 -5.26 12.04
CA HIS A 267 16.01 -6.63 12.26
C HIS A 267 16.60 -7.66 11.28
N GLY A 268 17.55 -7.25 10.45
CA GLY A 268 18.20 -8.14 9.46
C GLY A 268 17.26 -8.61 8.35
N ILE A 269 16.20 -7.84 8.05
CA ILE A 269 15.24 -8.17 7.02
C ILE A 269 15.70 -7.54 5.70
N GLU A 270 15.99 -8.38 4.71
CA GLU A 270 16.46 -7.96 3.40
C GLU A 270 15.56 -8.53 2.30
N THR A 271 15.40 -7.75 1.23
CA THR A 271 14.69 -8.24 0.04
C THR A 271 15.52 -9.27 -0.71
N ALA A 272 14.88 -10.25 -1.31
CA ALA A 272 15.54 -11.17 -2.22
C ALA A 272 15.96 -10.45 -3.52
N GLY A 273 17.24 -10.55 -3.87
CA GLY A 273 17.81 -9.88 -5.04
C GLY A 273 17.94 -8.36 -4.92
N ASP A 274 18.38 -7.71 -6.00
CA ASP A 274 18.34 -6.25 -6.10
C ASP A 274 16.96 -5.82 -6.70
N TYR A 275 16.55 -4.57 -6.51
CA TYR A 275 15.29 -4.00 -7.03
C TYR A 275 15.16 -4.06 -8.57
N THR A 276 16.20 -4.45 -9.27
CA THR A 276 16.25 -4.54 -10.73
C THR A 276 16.13 -5.96 -11.26
N GLU A 277 16.12 -6.97 -10.38
CA GLU A 277 16.15 -8.36 -10.78
C GLU A 277 14.79 -9.05 -10.58
N TYR A 278 14.30 -9.69 -11.62
CA TYR A 278 13.04 -10.45 -11.58
C TYR A 278 13.20 -11.88 -11.05
N TRP A 279 14.35 -12.52 -11.30
CA TRP A 279 14.55 -13.93 -11.00
C TRP A 279 14.22 -14.35 -9.55
N PRO A 280 14.43 -13.52 -8.49
CA PRO A 280 14.06 -13.92 -7.13
C PRO A 280 12.54 -14.13 -6.94
N TYR A 281 11.74 -13.52 -7.80
CA TYR A 281 10.28 -13.60 -7.72
C TYR A 281 9.72 -14.76 -8.54
N LYS A 282 10.51 -15.29 -9.50
CA LYS A 282 10.03 -16.21 -10.51
C LYS A 282 9.53 -17.53 -9.92
N GLU A 283 10.24 -18.09 -8.97
CA GLU A 283 9.87 -19.37 -8.36
C GLU A 283 8.55 -19.26 -7.60
N ALA A 284 8.41 -18.26 -6.74
CA ALA A 284 7.18 -18.00 -6.01
C ALA A 284 6.00 -17.74 -6.95
N GLU A 285 6.23 -16.97 -8.01
CA GLU A 285 5.21 -16.69 -9.01
C GLU A 285 4.77 -17.93 -9.77
N ASP A 286 5.72 -18.77 -10.24
CA ASP A 286 5.41 -20.01 -10.97
C ASP A 286 4.59 -20.95 -10.09
N ASN A 287 5.00 -21.13 -8.82
CA ASN A 287 4.29 -21.98 -7.86
C ASN A 287 2.86 -21.48 -7.59
N LEU A 288 2.70 -20.17 -7.38
CA LEU A 288 1.38 -19.56 -7.16
C LEU A 288 0.48 -19.66 -8.39
N LYS A 289 1.03 -19.48 -9.59
CA LYS A 289 0.28 -19.67 -10.84
C LYS A 289 -0.14 -21.11 -11.06
N HIS A 290 0.72 -22.09 -10.74
CA HIS A 290 0.34 -23.52 -10.79
C HIS A 290 -0.79 -23.84 -9.81
N ALA A 291 -0.88 -23.14 -8.69
CA ALA A 291 -1.99 -23.23 -7.75
C ALA A 291 -3.27 -22.49 -8.22
N GLY A 292 -3.23 -21.81 -9.37
CA GLY A 292 -4.37 -21.15 -9.99
C GLY A 292 -4.53 -19.67 -9.65
N TYR A 293 -3.61 -19.06 -8.91
CA TYR A 293 -3.67 -17.61 -8.63
C TYR A 293 -3.27 -16.77 -9.83
N ASP A 294 -3.96 -15.64 -10.02
CA ASP A 294 -3.37 -14.51 -10.73
C ASP A 294 -2.24 -13.95 -9.87
N VAL A 295 -1.11 -13.64 -10.48
CA VAL A 295 0.05 -13.12 -9.75
C VAL A 295 0.52 -11.81 -10.36
N LEU A 296 0.67 -10.79 -9.53
CA LEU A 296 1.24 -9.51 -9.88
C LEU A 296 2.62 -9.38 -9.21
N VAL A 297 3.69 -9.42 -9.99
CA VAL A 297 5.02 -9.04 -9.52
C VAL A 297 5.20 -7.55 -9.76
N PHE A 298 5.38 -6.80 -8.69
CA PHE A 298 5.60 -5.36 -8.73
C PHE A 298 6.91 -5.01 -8.05
N ILE A 299 7.91 -4.66 -8.83
CA ILE A 299 9.21 -4.20 -8.35
C ILE A 299 9.26 -2.69 -8.58
N ALA A 300 9.24 -1.92 -7.48
CA ALA A 300 9.40 -0.47 -7.52
C ALA A 300 10.80 -0.10 -8.02
N SER A 301 10.96 1.10 -8.57
CA SER A 301 12.30 1.57 -8.94
C SER A 301 13.13 1.86 -7.68
N ARG A 302 14.46 1.76 -7.83
CA ARG A 302 15.40 2.07 -6.74
C ARG A 302 15.21 3.50 -6.23
N GLU A 303 14.96 4.44 -7.13
CA GLU A 303 14.76 5.85 -6.78
C GLU A 303 13.48 6.08 -5.99
N GLU A 304 12.43 5.27 -6.20
CA GLU A 304 11.21 5.34 -5.39
C GLU A 304 11.50 4.94 -3.93
N ASP A 305 12.39 3.97 -3.73
CA ASP A 305 12.81 3.54 -2.40
C ASP A 305 13.77 4.56 -1.76
N GLU A 306 14.78 5.01 -2.50
CA GLU A 306 15.70 6.08 -2.07
C GLU A 306 14.95 7.40 -1.78
N GLY A 307 13.92 7.71 -2.58
CA GLY A 307 13.00 8.83 -2.36
C GLY A 307 12.05 8.65 -1.18
N ARG A 308 12.03 7.44 -0.56
CA ARG A 308 11.19 7.10 0.61
C ARG A 308 9.69 7.24 0.36
N ILE A 309 9.26 7.04 -0.88
CA ILE A 309 7.83 7.05 -1.24
C ILE A 309 7.17 5.69 -1.05
N THR A 310 7.96 4.66 -0.84
CA THR A 310 7.51 3.28 -0.70
C THR A 310 6.95 2.99 0.71
N CYS A 311 6.26 1.86 0.83
CA CYS A 311 5.63 1.44 2.08
C CYS A 311 6.66 1.21 3.20
N GLY A 312 6.27 1.50 4.44
CA GLY A 312 7.12 1.37 5.62
C GLY A 312 8.05 2.55 5.88
N ASN A 313 8.32 3.37 4.88
CA ASN A 313 9.10 4.60 5.03
C ASN A 313 8.26 5.74 5.62
N ALA A 314 8.88 6.57 6.47
CA ALA A 314 8.30 7.83 6.94
C ALA A 314 9.42 8.84 7.25
N LEU A 315 9.38 10.00 6.62
CA LEU A 315 10.34 11.08 6.90
C LEU A 315 10.21 11.62 8.32
N LEU A 316 8.98 11.66 8.83
CA LEU A 316 8.69 12.09 10.20
C LEU A 316 9.28 11.16 11.26
N SER A 317 9.70 9.93 10.91
CA SER A 317 10.41 9.03 11.82
C SER A 317 11.80 9.55 12.19
N GLY A 318 12.36 10.47 11.39
CA GLY A 318 13.72 10.95 11.53
C GLY A 318 14.80 9.90 11.21
N THR A 319 14.38 8.70 10.78
CA THR A 319 15.31 7.63 10.38
C THR A 319 15.85 7.90 8.99
N VAL A 320 17.10 7.50 8.76
CA VAL A 320 17.74 7.58 7.44
C VAL A 320 18.15 6.16 7.04
N PRO A 321 17.66 5.60 5.93
CA PRO A 321 18.09 4.29 5.47
C PRO A 321 19.60 4.27 5.26
N PHE A 322 20.25 3.18 5.66
CA PHE A 322 21.69 2.97 5.38
C PHE A 322 21.92 2.99 3.86
N GLY A 323 22.87 3.80 3.42
CA GLY A 323 23.22 3.93 1.99
C GLY A 323 22.58 5.11 1.25
N ALA A 324 21.59 5.79 1.78
CA ALA A 324 21.19 7.09 1.29
C ALA A 324 22.33 8.07 1.65
N GLY A 325 23.17 8.37 0.68
CA GLY A 325 24.20 9.41 0.86
C GLY A 325 23.49 10.69 1.27
N VAL A 326 23.64 11.07 2.52
CA VAL A 326 23.26 12.40 3.01
C VAL A 326 24.09 13.37 2.18
N LYS A 327 23.51 13.93 1.14
CA LYS A 327 24.05 15.20 0.63
C LYS A 327 23.57 16.29 1.61
N PRO A 328 24.51 17.06 2.17
CA PRO A 328 24.21 18.09 3.14
C PRO A 328 23.33 19.20 2.59
#